data_230497217524a8c1e485eb27b43ece9f
#
_entry.id   230497217524a8c1e485eb27b43ece9f
#
_cell.length_a   1.000
_cell.length_b   1.000
_cell.length_c   1.000
_cell.angle_alpha   90.00
_cell.angle_beta   90.00
_cell.angle_gamma   90.00
#
_symmetry.space_group_name_H-M   'P 1'
#
loop_
_entity.id
_entity.type
_entity.pdbx_description
1 polymer ?
#
loop_
_entity_poly.entity_id
_entity_poly.type
_entity_poly.pdbx_seq_one_letter_code
_entity_poly.pdbx_strand_id
1 'polypeptide(L)'
;NTDGIVVKLFENKVETFKAITEQWQKDTKLSADSEYYKIYACRDINNYFCQETNGKLTYKGALHPLQYAIDLKKGYDMPIVAKAAVEYFINNTPITETLYKATNILDFCKTQNIGKQFHVEETIIDKNGNTVYKESQRNCRFYVSNNGSIIEKVHNTEKSRGKLCAGFKTTILNSLDDKDISLRDINYQYYYDEAFKIINPIKLGISPALKGNNIKKTKSGKVLIKKYSGAFNALFDD
;
A
#
# COMPACT_ATOMS: atom_id res chain seq x y z
N ASN A 1 13.74 -7.56 -8.85
CA ASN A 1 14.06 -7.92 -10.20
C ASN A 1 15.45 -8.56 -10.21
N THR A 2 15.60 -9.74 -10.75
CA THR A 2 16.88 -10.44 -10.78
C THR A 2 17.73 -10.00 -11.97
N ASP A 3 17.12 -9.37 -12.97
CA ASP A 3 17.69 -9.15 -14.28
C ASP A 3 17.84 -7.68 -14.66
N GLY A 4 17.77 -6.77 -13.72
CA GLY A 4 17.88 -5.34 -13.98
C GLY A 4 18.40 -4.53 -12.81
N ILE A 5 19.05 -3.44 -13.12
CA ILE A 5 19.49 -2.40 -12.16
C ILE A 5 18.82 -1.09 -12.51
N VAL A 6 18.53 -0.29 -11.49
CA VAL A 6 18.08 1.09 -11.65
C VAL A 6 19.16 2.02 -11.12
N VAL A 7 19.53 2.99 -11.93
CA VAL A 7 20.63 3.92 -11.63
C VAL A 7 20.11 5.36 -11.77
N LYS A 8 20.35 6.19 -10.78
CA LYS A 8 20.16 7.63 -10.89
C LYS A 8 21.47 8.27 -11.30
N LEU A 9 21.45 9.04 -12.38
CA LEU A 9 22.61 9.70 -12.92
C LEU A 9 22.36 11.20 -13.07
N PHE A 10 23.41 12.00 -12.93
CA PHE A 10 23.42 13.34 -13.44
C PHE A 10 23.47 13.31 -14.97
N GLU A 11 22.84 14.29 -15.61
CA GLU A 11 22.73 14.35 -17.07
C GLU A 11 24.10 14.24 -17.76
N ASN A 12 25.12 14.93 -17.24
CA ASN A 12 26.49 14.91 -17.74
C ASN A 12 27.22 13.56 -17.57
N LYS A 13 26.60 12.55 -16.92
CA LYS A 13 27.16 11.20 -16.72
C LYS A 13 26.46 10.13 -17.55
N VAL A 14 25.40 10.49 -18.28
CA VAL A 14 24.62 9.54 -19.07
C VAL A 14 25.47 8.87 -20.16
N GLU A 15 26.24 9.66 -20.90
CA GLU A 15 27.11 9.11 -21.97
C GLU A 15 28.23 8.21 -21.41
N THR A 16 28.79 8.58 -20.27
CA THR A 16 29.79 7.72 -19.60
C THR A 16 29.17 6.38 -19.18
N PHE A 17 27.94 6.41 -18.65
CA PHE A 17 27.24 5.19 -18.27
C PHE A 17 26.90 4.31 -19.47
N LYS A 18 26.46 4.88 -20.59
CA LYS A 18 26.24 4.17 -21.84
C LYS A 18 27.49 3.46 -22.31
N ALA A 19 28.63 4.14 -22.35
CA ALA A 19 29.90 3.56 -22.76
C ALA A 19 30.31 2.37 -21.88
N ILE A 20 30.10 2.49 -20.54
CA ILE A 20 30.35 1.39 -19.60
C ILE A 20 29.41 0.20 -19.89
N THR A 21 28.14 0.47 -20.14
CA THR A 21 27.15 -0.59 -20.44
C THR A 21 27.49 -1.32 -21.76
N GLU A 22 27.89 -0.57 -22.79
CA GLU A 22 28.32 -1.15 -24.07
C GLU A 22 29.57 -2.02 -23.91
N GLN A 23 30.56 -1.56 -23.12
CA GLN A 23 31.75 -2.36 -22.84
C GLN A 23 31.38 -3.64 -22.10
N TRP A 24 30.52 -3.53 -21.08
CA TRP A 24 30.04 -4.70 -20.34
C TRP A 24 29.32 -5.71 -21.24
N GLN A 25 28.47 -5.27 -22.18
CA GLN A 25 27.82 -6.14 -23.14
C GLN A 25 28.82 -6.87 -24.04
N LYS A 26 29.88 -6.18 -24.49
CA LYS A 26 30.97 -6.79 -25.29
C LYS A 26 31.71 -7.85 -24.50
N ASP A 27 32.03 -7.59 -23.25
CA ASP A 27 32.79 -8.48 -22.37
C ASP A 27 32.00 -9.73 -21.97
N THR A 28 30.73 -9.55 -21.65
CA THR A 28 29.87 -10.64 -21.14
C THR A 28 29.12 -11.41 -22.22
N LYS A 29 29.00 -10.86 -23.42
CA LYS A 29 28.14 -11.36 -24.50
C LYS A 29 26.64 -11.35 -24.15
N LEU A 30 26.23 -10.59 -23.13
CA LEU A 30 24.85 -10.36 -22.77
C LEU A 30 24.35 -9.06 -23.39
N SER A 31 23.05 -8.96 -23.68
CA SER A 31 22.40 -7.72 -24.10
C SER A 31 21.70 -7.07 -22.92
N ALA A 32 21.70 -5.75 -22.88
CA ALA A 32 20.95 -4.97 -21.91
C ALA A 32 20.13 -3.91 -22.63
N ASP A 33 18.82 -3.89 -22.32
CA ASP A 33 17.93 -2.81 -22.75
C ASP A 33 17.93 -1.69 -21.71
N SER A 34 17.78 -0.46 -22.15
CA SER A 34 17.75 0.71 -21.29
C SER A 34 16.40 1.41 -21.36
N GLU A 35 15.80 1.63 -20.20
CA GLU A 35 14.59 2.41 -20.07
C GLU A 35 14.88 3.68 -19.25
N TYR A 36 14.20 4.79 -19.58
CA TYR A 36 14.40 6.06 -18.90
C TYR A 36 13.14 6.47 -18.16
N TYR A 37 13.31 6.79 -16.89
CA TYR A 37 12.22 7.18 -16.01
C TYR A 37 12.34 8.61 -15.54
N LYS A 38 11.23 9.33 -15.56
CA LYS A 38 11.09 10.63 -14.91
C LYS A 38 10.96 10.47 -13.40
N ILE A 39 10.22 9.43 -12.99
CA ILE A 39 9.99 9.07 -11.58
C ILE A 39 10.16 7.57 -11.43
N TYR A 40 10.89 7.16 -10.43
CA TYR A 40 10.97 5.77 -10.00
C TYR A 40 10.81 5.71 -8.47
N ALA A 41 9.61 5.39 -8.01
CA ALA A 41 9.27 5.30 -6.59
C ALA A 41 9.20 3.83 -6.17
N CYS A 42 10.20 3.37 -5.45
CA CYS A 42 10.37 1.97 -5.08
C CYS A 42 10.39 1.82 -3.55
N ARG A 43 9.42 1.08 -3.01
CA ARG A 43 9.43 0.65 -1.61
C ARG A 43 10.27 -0.62 -1.42
N ASP A 44 10.08 -1.56 -2.33
CA ASP A 44 10.79 -2.83 -2.41
C ASP A 44 10.60 -3.44 -3.81
N ILE A 45 11.29 -4.56 -4.11
CA ILE A 45 11.31 -5.21 -5.42
C ILE A 45 9.93 -5.58 -5.99
N ASN A 46 8.93 -5.76 -5.12
CA ASN A 46 7.57 -6.12 -5.50
C ASN A 46 6.56 -4.98 -5.38
N ASN A 47 6.99 -3.83 -4.88
CA ASN A 47 6.11 -2.69 -4.60
C ASN A 47 6.78 -1.40 -5.07
N TYR A 48 6.53 -1.05 -6.32
CA TYR A 48 7.05 0.17 -6.94
C TYR A 48 6.07 0.71 -7.99
N PHE A 49 6.25 1.96 -8.36
CA PHE A 49 5.75 2.48 -9.61
C PHE A 49 6.82 3.32 -10.29
N CYS A 50 6.71 3.45 -11.60
CA CYS A 50 7.57 4.33 -12.38
C CYS A 50 6.77 5.08 -13.43
N GLN A 51 7.26 6.28 -13.75
CA GLN A 51 6.80 7.07 -14.88
C GLN A 51 7.94 7.20 -15.87
N GLU A 52 7.73 6.66 -17.07
CA GLU A 52 8.64 6.81 -18.19
C GLU A 52 8.69 8.29 -18.65
N THR A 53 9.71 8.67 -19.38
CA THR A 53 9.86 10.03 -19.92
C THR A 53 8.74 10.42 -20.89
N ASN A 54 8.10 9.44 -21.54
CA ASN A 54 6.91 9.62 -22.39
C ASN A 54 5.61 9.79 -21.61
N GLY A 55 5.66 9.70 -20.26
CA GLY A 55 4.50 9.82 -19.36
C GLY A 55 3.81 8.51 -19.04
N LYS A 56 4.18 7.38 -19.66
CA LYS A 56 3.58 6.08 -19.35
C LYS A 56 3.89 5.66 -17.92
N LEU A 57 2.87 5.14 -17.24
CA LEU A 57 2.95 4.69 -15.86
C LEU A 57 2.92 3.18 -15.78
N THR A 58 3.82 2.63 -14.98
CA THR A 58 3.87 1.20 -14.63
C THR A 58 3.81 1.04 -13.13
N TYR A 59 2.97 0.13 -12.66
CA TYR A 59 2.70 -0.10 -11.25
C TYR A 59 2.94 -1.55 -10.86
N LYS A 60 3.41 -1.78 -9.63
CA LYS A 60 3.55 -3.12 -9.07
C LYS A 60 3.18 -3.16 -7.58
N GLY A 61 2.49 -4.24 -7.19
CA GLY A 61 2.15 -4.55 -5.81
C GLY A 61 1.27 -3.49 -5.14
N ALA A 62 1.61 -3.12 -3.93
CA ALA A 62 0.84 -2.18 -3.11
C ALA A 62 0.73 -0.76 -3.68
N LEU A 63 1.53 -0.45 -4.72
CA LEU A 63 1.47 0.84 -5.43
C LEU A 63 0.64 0.77 -6.71
N HIS A 64 -0.07 -0.33 -6.94
CA HIS A 64 -0.98 -0.45 -8.07
C HIS A 64 -2.36 0.08 -7.70
N PRO A 65 -2.81 1.24 -8.23
CA PRO A 65 -4.05 1.89 -7.82
C PRO A 65 -5.31 1.23 -8.40
N LEU A 66 -5.16 0.31 -9.34
CA LEU A 66 -6.25 -0.25 -10.14
C LEU A 66 -6.44 -1.75 -9.88
N GLN A 67 -6.41 -2.18 -8.64
CA GLN A 67 -6.73 -3.59 -8.32
C GLN A 67 -8.25 -3.80 -8.30
N TYR A 68 -8.91 -3.50 -9.40
CA TYR A 68 -10.36 -3.68 -9.52
C TYR A 68 -10.71 -5.08 -9.99
N ALA A 69 -10.92 -5.98 -9.07
CA ALA A 69 -11.92 -6.99 -9.30
C ALA A 69 -13.20 -6.54 -8.57
N ILE A 70 -14.32 -6.45 -9.28
CA ILE A 70 -15.66 -6.25 -8.69
C ILE A 70 -16.07 -7.48 -7.87
N ASP A 71 -15.24 -8.50 -7.85
CA ASP A 71 -15.43 -9.78 -7.18
C ASP A 71 -15.14 -9.65 -5.66
N LEU A 72 -16.07 -10.09 -4.83
CA LEU A 72 -15.89 -10.18 -3.38
C LEU A 72 -14.78 -11.18 -2.96
N LYS A 73 -14.32 -12.03 -3.87
CA LYS A 73 -13.27 -13.01 -3.58
C LYS A 73 -11.87 -12.47 -3.78
N LYS A 74 -11.70 -11.45 -4.58
CA LYS A 74 -10.39 -10.93 -4.96
C LYS A 74 -10.39 -9.41 -5.00
N GLY A 75 -9.29 -8.83 -4.61
CA GLY A 75 -8.75 -7.67 -5.24
C GLY A 75 -8.89 -6.34 -4.56
N TYR A 76 -9.83 -6.10 -3.68
CA TYR A 76 -9.83 -4.79 -3.01
C TYR A 76 -8.90 -4.83 -1.80
N ASP A 77 -7.86 -4.03 -1.83
CA ASP A 77 -7.05 -3.72 -0.67
C ASP A 77 -6.84 -2.21 -0.61
N MET A 78 -7.94 -1.50 -0.41
CA MET A 78 -7.98 -0.05 -0.24
C MET A 78 -7.29 0.70 -1.39
N PRO A 79 -7.81 0.67 -2.63
CA PRO A 79 -7.20 1.33 -3.79
C PRO A 79 -6.84 2.80 -3.56
N ILE A 80 -7.59 3.50 -2.70
CA ILE A 80 -7.33 4.89 -2.34
C ILE A 80 -5.93 5.12 -1.76
N VAL A 81 -5.40 4.12 -1.05
CA VAL A 81 -4.06 4.18 -0.43
C VAL A 81 -2.98 4.23 -1.50
N ALA A 82 -3.09 3.36 -2.51
CA ALA A 82 -2.18 3.37 -3.65
C ALA A 82 -2.34 4.64 -4.50
N LYS A 83 -3.58 5.08 -4.75
CA LYS A 83 -3.87 6.34 -5.46
C LYS A 83 -3.21 7.53 -4.76
N ALA A 84 -3.40 7.65 -3.44
CA ALA A 84 -2.82 8.74 -2.67
C ALA A 84 -1.29 8.72 -2.70
N ALA A 85 -0.66 7.54 -2.64
CA ALA A 85 0.78 7.43 -2.73
C ALA A 85 1.30 7.83 -4.12
N VAL A 86 0.64 7.39 -5.19
CA VAL A 86 1.03 7.75 -6.57
C VAL A 86 0.85 9.24 -6.83
N GLU A 87 -0.29 9.82 -6.46
CA GLU A 87 -0.56 11.26 -6.60
C GLU A 87 0.44 12.12 -5.82
N TYR A 88 0.83 11.67 -4.64
CA TYR A 88 1.85 12.35 -3.86
C TYR A 88 3.18 12.48 -4.60
N PHE A 89 3.65 11.41 -5.25
CA PHE A 89 4.94 11.42 -5.94
C PHE A 89 4.91 12.03 -7.34
N ILE A 90 3.78 11.93 -8.05
CA ILE A 90 3.65 12.45 -9.42
C ILE A 90 3.31 13.94 -9.41
N ASN A 91 2.31 14.33 -8.61
CA ASN A 91 1.69 15.64 -8.66
C ASN A 91 1.92 16.47 -7.40
N ASN A 92 2.68 15.99 -6.43
CA ASN A 92 2.84 16.62 -5.11
C ASN A 92 1.50 16.83 -4.38
N THR A 93 0.47 16.04 -4.72
CA THR A 93 -0.85 16.16 -4.12
C THR A 93 -0.81 15.67 -2.67
N PRO A 94 -1.24 16.46 -1.68
CA PRO A 94 -1.33 16.01 -0.30
C PRO A 94 -2.21 14.76 -0.17
N ILE A 95 -1.82 13.82 0.70
CA ILE A 95 -2.60 12.59 0.96
C ILE A 95 -4.06 12.93 1.26
N THR A 96 -4.28 13.88 2.18
CA THR A 96 -5.61 14.34 2.59
C THR A 96 -6.46 14.82 1.41
N GLU A 97 -5.87 15.54 0.48
CA GLU A 97 -6.57 16.04 -0.69
C GLU A 97 -7.08 14.88 -1.58
N THR A 98 -6.24 13.88 -1.84
CA THR A 98 -6.66 12.69 -2.60
C THR A 98 -7.77 11.94 -1.88
N LEU A 99 -7.68 11.79 -0.55
CA LEU A 99 -8.70 11.09 0.24
C LEU A 99 -10.06 11.82 0.21
N TYR A 100 -10.06 13.15 0.38
CA TYR A 100 -11.31 13.93 0.43
C TYR A 100 -11.93 14.17 -0.95
N LYS A 101 -11.16 14.14 -2.02
CA LYS A 101 -11.67 14.23 -3.40
C LYS A 101 -12.23 12.91 -3.95
N ALA A 102 -12.03 11.81 -3.26
CA ALA A 102 -12.54 10.51 -3.70
C ALA A 102 -14.08 10.49 -3.65
N THR A 103 -14.69 10.02 -4.73
CA THR A 103 -16.16 9.97 -4.90
C THR A 103 -16.70 8.54 -4.83
N ASN A 104 -15.83 7.54 -4.89
CA ASN A 104 -16.24 6.14 -4.89
C ASN A 104 -15.85 5.46 -3.59
N ILE A 105 -16.85 5.03 -2.80
CA ILE A 105 -16.60 4.32 -1.53
C ILE A 105 -15.80 3.02 -1.72
N LEU A 106 -15.88 2.38 -2.88
CA LEU A 106 -15.13 1.16 -3.16
C LEU A 106 -13.62 1.36 -3.15
N ASP A 107 -13.15 2.59 -3.36
CA ASP A 107 -11.72 2.92 -3.24
C ASP A 107 -11.20 2.77 -1.80
N PHE A 108 -12.07 2.90 -0.82
CA PHE A 108 -11.76 2.72 0.61
C PHE A 108 -11.96 1.28 1.08
N CYS A 109 -12.52 0.42 0.23
CA CYS A 109 -12.88 -0.93 0.64
C CYS A 109 -11.69 -1.90 0.59
N LYS A 110 -11.77 -2.85 1.52
CA LYS A 110 -10.97 -4.06 1.54
C LYS A 110 -11.87 -5.27 1.38
N THR A 111 -11.48 -6.24 0.57
CA THR A 111 -12.16 -7.53 0.49
C THR A 111 -11.44 -8.57 1.31
N GLN A 112 -12.20 -9.38 2.03
CA GLN A 112 -11.68 -10.47 2.82
C GLN A 112 -12.38 -11.77 2.44
N ASN A 113 -11.59 -12.78 2.08
CA ASN A 113 -12.03 -14.15 1.91
C ASN A 113 -11.39 -14.99 3.00
N ILE A 114 -12.19 -15.58 3.85
CA ILE A 114 -11.70 -16.46 4.93
C ILE A 114 -11.87 -17.93 4.61
N GLY A 115 -11.02 -18.78 5.22
CA GLY A 115 -11.07 -20.22 5.02
C GLY A 115 -12.41 -20.83 5.45
N LYS A 116 -12.77 -21.99 4.86
CA LYS A 116 -14.06 -22.67 5.08
C LYS A 116 -14.32 -23.05 6.55
N GLN A 117 -13.25 -23.20 7.34
CA GLN A 117 -13.31 -23.51 8.78
C GLN A 117 -13.72 -22.31 9.65
N PHE A 118 -13.92 -21.12 9.05
CA PHE A 118 -14.33 -19.91 9.75
C PHE A 118 -15.62 -19.34 9.16
N HIS A 119 -16.36 -18.60 10.00
CA HIS A 119 -17.37 -17.65 9.57
C HIS A 119 -17.01 -16.24 10.04
N VAL A 120 -17.70 -15.23 9.54
CA VAL A 120 -17.53 -13.82 9.95
C VAL A 120 -18.64 -13.44 10.88
N GLU A 121 -18.30 -12.80 11.99
CA GLU A 121 -19.26 -12.17 12.89
C GLU A 121 -18.99 -10.68 13.04
N GLU A 122 -20.06 -9.91 13.07
CA GLU A 122 -20.07 -8.51 13.47
C GLU A 122 -20.45 -8.38 14.93
N THR A 123 -19.64 -7.70 15.72
CA THR A 123 -19.97 -7.34 17.11
C THR A 123 -20.66 -6.00 17.11
N ILE A 124 -21.93 -5.98 17.48
CA ILE A 124 -22.80 -4.80 17.50
C ILE A 124 -23.22 -4.54 18.96
N ILE A 125 -23.30 -3.29 19.36
CA ILE A 125 -23.94 -2.88 20.61
C ILE A 125 -25.40 -2.55 20.30
N ASP A 126 -26.32 -3.27 20.90
CA ASP A 126 -27.75 -3.03 20.73
C ASP A 126 -28.23 -1.75 21.45
N LYS A 127 -29.51 -1.42 21.29
CA LYS A 127 -30.13 -0.22 21.90
C LYS A 127 -30.15 -0.27 23.43
N ASN A 128 -29.98 -1.46 24.00
CA ASN A 128 -29.98 -1.70 25.45
C ASN A 128 -28.55 -1.74 26.03
N GLY A 129 -27.52 -1.55 25.19
CA GLY A 129 -26.12 -1.65 25.57
C GLY A 129 -25.55 -3.07 25.60
N ASN A 130 -26.32 -4.08 25.15
CA ASN A 130 -25.84 -5.44 25.11
C ASN A 130 -24.99 -5.71 23.86
N THR A 131 -24.00 -6.57 24.02
CA THR A 131 -23.21 -7.04 22.88
C THR A 131 -23.97 -8.13 22.13
N VAL A 132 -24.24 -7.90 20.85
CA VAL A 132 -24.89 -8.83 19.94
C VAL A 132 -23.90 -9.23 18.84
N TYR A 133 -23.85 -10.53 18.54
CA TYR A 133 -23.05 -11.08 17.47
C TYR A 133 -23.96 -11.40 16.28
N LYS A 134 -23.69 -10.78 15.15
CA LYS A 134 -24.41 -11.01 13.90
C LYS A 134 -23.51 -11.73 12.92
N GLU A 135 -23.92 -12.91 12.49
CA GLU A 135 -23.20 -13.66 11.47
C GLU A 135 -23.30 -12.94 10.11
N SER A 136 -22.17 -12.85 9.44
CA SER A 136 -22.04 -12.30 8.09
C SER A 136 -21.42 -13.32 7.15
N GLN A 137 -21.58 -13.09 5.84
CA GLN A 137 -21.01 -13.98 4.84
C GLN A 137 -19.48 -14.03 4.90
N ARG A 138 -18.92 -15.20 4.58
CA ARG A 138 -17.49 -15.49 4.61
C ARG A 138 -16.63 -14.58 3.73
N ASN A 139 -17.15 -14.21 2.55
CA ASN A 139 -16.56 -13.23 1.68
C ASN A 139 -17.23 -11.90 1.97
N CYS A 140 -16.49 -10.96 2.52
CA CYS A 140 -17.04 -9.65 2.82
C CYS A 140 -16.14 -8.54 2.27
N ARG A 141 -16.78 -7.45 1.89
CA ARG A 141 -16.14 -6.18 1.60
C ARG A 141 -16.49 -5.22 2.71
N PHE A 142 -15.53 -4.50 3.20
CA PHE A 142 -15.72 -3.53 4.27
C PHE A 142 -14.77 -2.34 4.09
N TYR A 143 -15.12 -1.23 4.69
CA TYR A 143 -14.24 -0.08 4.87
C TYR A 143 -14.07 0.25 6.36
N VAL A 144 -12.99 0.93 6.71
CA VAL A 144 -12.74 1.37 8.09
C VAL A 144 -13.55 2.63 8.37
N SER A 145 -14.35 2.58 9.43
CA SER A 145 -15.30 3.62 9.80
C SER A 145 -15.10 4.06 11.26
N ASN A 146 -15.68 5.23 11.63
CA ASN A 146 -15.59 5.74 13.00
C ASN A 146 -16.61 5.05 13.92
N ASN A 147 -17.83 4.80 13.43
CA ASN A 147 -18.95 4.32 14.25
C ASN A 147 -19.45 2.91 13.84
N GLY A 148 -18.72 2.19 13.00
CA GLY A 148 -19.09 0.84 12.57
C GLY A 148 -18.97 -0.22 13.67
N SER A 149 -18.94 -1.47 13.24
CA SER A 149 -18.80 -2.66 14.08
C SER A 149 -17.37 -3.19 14.12
N ILE A 150 -17.10 -4.12 15.04
CA ILE A 150 -15.89 -4.95 15.00
C ILE A 150 -16.24 -6.21 14.24
N ILE A 151 -15.47 -6.52 13.18
CA ILE A 151 -15.64 -7.75 12.42
C ILE A 151 -14.54 -8.75 12.80
N GLU A 152 -14.95 -10.00 13.01
CA GLU A 152 -14.07 -11.08 13.43
C GLU A 152 -14.30 -12.33 12.58
N LYS A 153 -13.23 -13.06 12.31
CA LYS A 153 -13.34 -14.47 11.89
C LYS A 153 -13.44 -15.35 13.13
N VAL A 154 -14.41 -16.23 13.14
CA VAL A 154 -14.66 -17.16 14.24
C VAL A 154 -14.51 -18.58 13.71
N HIS A 155 -13.70 -19.39 14.38
CA HIS A 155 -13.53 -20.79 14.01
C HIS A 155 -14.81 -21.60 14.34
N ASN A 156 -15.30 -22.39 13.38
CA ASN A 156 -16.61 -23.03 13.48
C ASN A 156 -16.73 -24.00 14.68
N THR A 157 -15.65 -24.70 15.00
CA THR A 157 -15.61 -25.70 16.08
C THR A 157 -14.92 -25.19 17.34
N GLU A 158 -13.71 -24.63 17.22
CA GLU A 158 -12.90 -24.22 18.37
C GLU A 158 -13.35 -22.89 18.98
N LYS A 159 -14.24 -22.16 18.28
CA LYS A 159 -14.73 -20.82 18.68
C LYS A 159 -13.65 -19.77 18.91
N SER A 160 -12.42 -20.03 18.48
CA SER A 160 -11.36 -19.04 18.48
C SER A 160 -11.72 -17.87 17.58
N ARG A 161 -11.40 -16.64 18.01
CA ARG A 161 -11.79 -15.39 17.35
C ARG A 161 -10.56 -14.61 16.90
N GLY A 162 -10.63 -13.98 15.74
CA GLY A 162 -9.58 -13.11 15.25
C GLY A 162 -10.14 -11.91 14.50
N LYS A 163 -9.81 -10.70 14.95
CA LYS A 163 -10.26 -9.46 14.31
C LYS A 163 -9.72 -9.32 12.89
N LEU A 164 -10.58 -9.01 11.92
CA LEU A 164 -10.19 -8.79 10.53
C LEU A 164 -9.52 -7.41 10.35
N CYS A 165 -9.86 -6.45 11.21
CA CYS A 165 -9.22 -5.13 11.25
C CYS A 165 -8.94 -4.77 12.72
N ALA A 166 -7.76 -5.16 13.20
CA ALA A 166 -7.41 -4.97 14.61
C ALA A 166 -7.28 -3.48 14.98
N GLY A 167 -7.96 -3.07 16.05
CA GLY A 167 -7.90 -1.71 16.57
C GLY A 167 -8.87 -0.71 15.92
N PHE A 168 -9.63 -1.13 14.90
CA PHE A 168 -10.52 -0.23 14.18
C PHE A 168 -11.93 -0.83 14.06
N LYS A 169 -12.92 0.05 14.02
CA LYS A 169 -14.29 -0.28 13.63
C LYS A 169 -14.41 -0.30 12.11
N THR A 170 -15.35 -1.07 11.60
CA THR A 170 -15.55 -1.26 10.17
C THR A 170 -17.03 -1.28 9.83
N THR A 171 -17.34 -0.96 8.59
CA THR A 171 -18.70 -1.12 8.04
C THR A 171 -18.64 -2.05 6.85
N ILE A 172 -19.43 -3.12 6.89
CA ILE A 172 -19.55 -4.08 5.78
C ILE A 172 -20.36 -3.43 4.65
N LEU A 173 -19.84 -3.54 3.43
CA LEU A 173 -20.43 -3.03 2.22
C LEU A 173 -20.41 -4.12 1.12
N ASN A 174 -21.30 -5.08 1.21
CA ASN A 174 -21.38 -6.18 0.25
C ASN A 174 -22.23 -5.84 -0.98
N SER A 175 -23.22 -4.94 -0.85
CA SER A 175 -23.98 -4.43 -1.98
C SER A 175 -23.18 -3.41 -2.79
N LEU A 176 -23.41 -3.38 -4.11
CA LEU A 176 -22.88 -2.37 -5.03
C LEU A 176 -23.89 -1.26 -5.32
N ASP A 177 -25.12 -1.39 -4.82
CA ASP A 177 -26.23 -0.49 -5.17
C ASP A 177 -26.11 0.87 -4.49
N ASP A 178 -25.43 0.91 -3.33
CA ASP A 178 -25.23 2.12 -2.56
C ASP A 178 -23.73 2.51 -2.53
N LYS A 179 -23.35 3.34 -3.47
CA LYS A 179 -21.97 3.84 -3.65
C LYS A 179 -21.78 5.28 -3.18
N ASP A 180 -22.81 5.92 -2.67
CA ASP A 180 -22.73 7.31 -2.24
C ASP A 180 -21.77 7.44 -1.04
N ILE A 181 -20.63 8.10 -1.29
CA ILE A 181 -19.59 8.31 -0.31
C ILE A 181 -20.01 9.36 0.74
N SER A 182 -20.88 10.29 0.39
CA SER A 182 -21.28 11.40 1.28
C SER A 182 -22.02 10.92 2.52
N LEU A 183 -22.65 9.75 2.43
CA LEU A 183 -23.39 9.13 3.53
C LEU A 183 -22.50 8.20 4.38
N ARG A 184 -21.21 8.11 4.09
CA ARG A 184 -20.31 7.14 4.74
C ARG A 184 -19.50 7.78 5.87
N ASP A 185 -19.45 7.05 6.96
CA ASP A 185 -18.67 7.41 8.15
C ASP A 185 -17.23 6.86 8.03
N ILE A 186 -16.46 7.41 7.10
CA ILE A 186 -15.11 6.96 6.80
C ILE A 186 -14.13 7.44 7.85
N ASN A 187 -13.28 6.54 8.34
CA ASN A 187 -12.13 6.90 9.17
C ASN A 187 -10.95 7.35 8.29
N TYR A 188 -10.95 8.59 7.84
CA TYR A 188 -9.92 9.13 6.96
C TYR A 188 -8.51 9.08 7.56
N GLN A 189 -8.37 9.17 8.88
CA GLN A 189 -7.07 9.08 9.55
C GLN A 189 -6.42 7.71 9.33
N TYR A 190 -7.21 6.63 9.38
CA TYR A 190 -6.71 5.30 9.07
C TYR A 190 -6.09 5.22 7.67
N TYR A 191 -6.78 5.73 6.65
CA TYR A 191 -6.30 5.69 5.27
C TYR A 191 -5.11 6.61 5.03
N TYR A 192 -5.08 7.75 5.72
CA TYR A 192 -3.91 8.61 5.74
C TYR A 192 -2.68 7.87 6.27
N ASP A 193 -2.82 7.19 7.41
CA ASP A 193 -1.73 6.45 8.05
C ASP A 193 -1.25 5.28 7.17
N GLU A 194 -2.17 4.58 6.49
CA GLU A 194 -1.82 3.51 5.56
C GLU A 194 -1.07 4.05 4.32
N ALA A 195 -1.50 5.17 3.74
CA ALA A 195 -0.78 5.83 2.65
C ALA A 195 0.60 6.35 3.10
N PHE A 196 0.67 6.93 4.28
CA PHE A 196 1.92 7.43 4.86
C PHE A 196 2.93 6.29 5.12
N LYS A 197 2.47 5.10 5.52
CA LYS A 197 3.32 3.90 5.67
C LYS A 197 3.96 3.46 4.35
N ILE A 198 3.35 3.78 3.22
CA ILE A 198 3.92 3.51 1.89
C ILE A 198 4.88 4.63 1.48
N ILE A 199 4.44 5.87 1.62
CA ILE A 199 5.18 7.06 1.15
C ILE A 199 6.46 7.27 1.95
N ASN A 200 6.37 7.21 3.27
CA ASN A 200 7.49 7.59 4.14
C ASN A 200 8.76 6.73 3.94
N PRO A 201 8.69 5.40 3.81
CA PRO A 201 9.87 4.59 3.50
C PRO A 201 10.51 4.94 2.15
N ILE A 202 9.69 5.18 1.13
CA ILE A 202 10.17 5.57 -0.20
C ILE A 202 10.88 6.92 -0.12
N LYS A 203 10.25 7.91 0.53
CA LYS A 203 10.80 9.26 0.72
C LYS A 203 12.11 9.27 1.50
N LEU A 204 12.24 8.40 2.49
CA LEU A 204 13.44 8.29 3.32
C LEU A 204 14.50 7.32 2.75
N GLY A 205 14.21 6.65 1.63
CA GLY A 205 15.10 5.64 1.05
C GLY A 205 15.31 4.42 1.98
N ILE A 206 14.29 4.07 2.79
CA ILE A 206 14.38 2.99 3.77
C ILE A 206 13.64 1.77 3.24
N SER A 207 14.34 0.64 3.13
CA SER A 207 13.69 -0.62 2.79
C SER A 207 12.88 -1.19 3.97
N PRO A 208 11.59 -1.54 3.78
CA PRO A 208 10.79 -2.23 4.80
C PRO A 208 11.33 -3.60 5.22
N ALA A 209 12.17 -4.22 4.38
CA ALA A 209 12.82 -5.50 4.69
C ALA A 209 13.82 -5.43 5.85
N LEU A 210 14.15 -4.23 6.33
CA LEU A 210 15.00 -4.03 7.50
C LEU A 210 14.24 -4.19 8.84
N LYS A 211 13.03 -4.75 8.84
CA LYS A 211 12.34 -5.15 10.07
C LYS A 211 13.09 -6.31 10.73
N GLY A 212 13.60 -6.06 11.89
CA GLY A 212 14.33 -7.06 12.71
C GLY A 212 15.55 -6.46 13.35
N ASN A 213 16.62 -7.20 13.42
CA ASN A 213 17.80 -6.95 14.25
C ASN A 213 18.67 -5.72 13.92
N ASN A 214 18.31 -4.91 12.91
CA ASN A 214 19.12 -3.76 12.48
C ASN A 214 18.58 -2.40 12.97
N ILE A 215 17.48 -2.38 13.71
CA ILE A 215 16.96 -1.16 14.33
C ILE A 215 17.54 -1.05 15.73
N LYS A 216 18.62 -0.28 15.90
CA LYS A 216 19.12 0.08 17.22
C LYS A 216 18.34 1.28 17.76
N LYS A 217 17.72 1.13 18.93
CA LYS A 217 17.18 2.26 19.69
C LYS A 217 18.28 2.85 20.55
N THR A 218 18.38 4.17 20.58
CA THR A 218 19.20 4.86 21.59
C THR A 218 18.56 4.69 22.98
N LYS A 219 19.32 4.92 24.04
CA LYS A 219 18.79 4.95 25.42
C LYS A 219 17.64 5.95 25.61
N SER A 220 17.53 6.96 24.75
CA SER A 220 16.43 7.94 24.71
C SER A 220 15.24 7.52 23.84
N GLY A 221 15.20 6.28 23.32
CA GLY A 221 14.11 5.76 22.50
C GLY A 221 14.15 6.20 21.02
N LYS A 222 15.12 7.01 20.62
CA LYS A 222 15.28 7.45 19.23
C LYS A 222 15.74 6.26 18.37
N VAL A 223 15.01 5.98 17.32
CA VAL A 223 15.33 4.90 16.37
C VAL A 223 16.53 5.31 15.53
N LEU A 224 17.65 4.60 15.68
CA LEU A 224 18.78 4.73 14.78
C LEU A 224 18.62 3.72 13.64
N ILE A 225 18.22 4.21 12.49
CA ILE A 225 18.22 3.43 11.26
C ILE A 225 19.66 3.48 10.73
N LYS A 226 20.30 2.32 10.58
CA LYS A 226 21.56 2.27 9.83
C LYS A 226 21.24 2.70 8.40
N LYS A 227 21.67 3.90 8.01
CA LYS A 227 21.67 4.30 6.60
C LYS A 227 22.47 3.25 5.84
N TYR A 228 21.89 2.68 4.80
CA TYR A 228 22.65 1.89 3.85
C TYR A 228 23.67 2.81 3.20
N SER A 229 24.95 2.50 3.35
CA SER A 229 26.06 3.23 2.74
C SER A 229 26.25 2.85 1.26
N GLY A 230 25.18 2.54 0.55
CA GLY A 230 25.20 2.27 -0.88
C GLY A 230 24.31 3.27 -1.58
N ALA A 231 24.76 3.84 -2.65
CA ALA A 231 24.19 4.68 -3.71
C ALA A 231 22.82 5.40 -3.54
N PHE A 232 22.00 5.06 -2.55
CA PHE A 232 20.69 5.64 -2.27
C PHE A 232 20.75 6.95 -1.47
N ASN A 233 21.88 7.29 -0.84
CA ASN A 233 22.00 8.52 -0.04
C ASN A 233 22.15 9.80 -0.87
N ALA A 234 22.35 9.69 -2.18
CA ALA A 234 22.52 10.86 -3.08
C ALA A 234 21.20 11.43 -3.62
N LEU A 235 20.04 10.92 -3.16
CA LEU A 235 18.75 11.21 -3.75
C LEU A 235 17.97 12.36 -3.09
N PHE A 236 18.40 12.85 -1.92
CA PHE A 236 17.58 13.76 -1.11
C PHE A 236 18.37 14.82 -0.32
N ASP A 237 19.64 15.09 -0.69
CA ASP A 237 20.33 16.28 -0.26
C ASP A 237 20.19 17.32 -1.38
N ASP A 238 19.07 18.09 -1.29
CA ASP A 238 18.88 19.52 -1.61
C ASP A 238 17.47 19.94 -1.20
#